data_5cc65f96b540d5495358c719e27144e3
#
_entry.id   5cc65f96b540d5495358c719e27144e3
#
_cell.length_a   1.000
_cell.length_b   1.000
_cell.length_c   1.000
_cell.angle_alpha   90.00
_cell.angle_beta   90.00
_cell.angle_gamma   90.00
#
_symmetry.space_group_name_H-M   'P 1'
#
loop_
_entity.id
_entity.type
_entity.pdbx_description
1 polymer ?
#
loop_
_entity_poly.entity_id
_entity_poly.type
_entity_poly.pdbx_seq_one_letter_code
_entity_poly.pdbx_strand_id
1 'polypeptide(L)'
;DCSHANSNKDYTRQKRVLRSVIDQKIWGNKSIRGFMLESNLFEGNQSIPCNLNELKYGVSVTDACIGWEETERIMKHAADILRKAKENGGEEIL
;
A
#
# COMPACT_ATOMS: atom_id res chain seq x y z
N ASP A 1 -6.75 5.69 2.09
CA ASP A 1 -6.99 4.24 2.03
C ASP A 1 -6.72 3.72 0.62
N CYS A 2 -5.65 2.95 0.43
CA CYS A 2 -5.30 2.36 -0.87
C CYS A 2 -6.00 1.04 -1.15
N SER A 3 -6.76 0.53 -0.18
CA SER A 3 -7.42 -0.76 -0.23
C SER A 3 -8.94 -0.64 -0.40
N HIS A 4 -9.65 -1.73 -0.10
CA HIS A 4 -11.12 -1.80 -0.09
C HIS A 4 -11.72 -1.33 -1.42
N ALA A 5 -12.71 -0.43 -1.38
CA ALA A 5 -13.37 0.06 -2.58
C ALA A 5 -12.44 0.85 -3.50
N ASN A 6 -11.45 1.53 -2.95
CA ASN A 6 -10.50 2.33 -3.73
C ASN A 6 -9.63 1.47 -4.66
N SER A 7 -9.36 0.23 -4.30
CA SER A 7 -8.66 -0.75 -5.13
C SER A 7 -9.63 -1.75 -5.80
N ASN A 8 -10.92 -1.48 -5.72
CA ASN A 8 -11.97 -2.41 -6.20
C ASN A 8 -11.86 -3.78 -5.54
N LYS A 9 -11.48 -3.82 -4.25
CA LYS A 9 -11.25 -5.03 -3.43
C LYS A 9 -10.21 -5.98 -4.01
N ASP A 10 -9.32 -5.47 -4.85
CA ASP A 10 -8.20 -6.22 -5.41
C ASP A 10 -6.91 -5.70 -4.80
N TYR A 11 -6.32 -6.45 -3.88
CA TYR A 11 -5.12 -6.01 -3.17
C TYR A 11 -3.95 -5.73 -4.11
N THR A 12 -3.90 -6.35 -5.28
CA THR A 12 -2.84 -6.12 -6.26
C THR A 12 -2.90 -4.73 -6.89
N ARG A 13 -4.04 -4.04 -6.77
CA ARG A 13 -4.24 -2.68 -7.30
C ARG A 13 -3.87 -1.59 -6.31
N GLN A 14 -3.50 -1.92 -5.08
CA GLN A 14 -3.14 -0.92 -4.08
C GLN A 14 -2.00 -0.02 -4.55
N LYS A 15 -1.03 -0.56 -5.27
CA LYS A 15 0.09 0.22 -5.81
C LYS A 15 -0.38 1.33 -6.78
N ARG A 16 -1.43 1.09 -7.55
CA ARG A 16 -2.01 2.09 -8.46
C ARG A 16 -2.70 3.20 -7.69
N VAL A 17 -3.44 2.82 -6.66
CA VAL A 17 -4.11 3.80 -5.79
C VAL A 17 -3.08 4.67 -5.09
N LEU A 18 -2.02 4.06 -4.56
CA LEU A 18 -0.94 4.79 -3.93
C LEU A 18 -0.27 5.76 -4.90
N ARG A 19 -0.02 5.33 -6.12
CA ARG A 19 0.56 6.22 -7.15
C ARG A 19 -0.34 7.42 -7.42
N SER A 20 -1.65 7.20 -7.52
CA SER A 20 -2.62 8.28 -7.69
C SER A 20 -2.61 9.25 -6.52
N VAL A 21 -2.56 8.72 -5.29
CA VAL A 21 -2.52 9.53 -4.07
C VAL A 21 -1.24 10.39 -4.04
N ILE A 22 -0.10 9.81 -4.37
CA ILE A 22 1.18 10.51 -4.43
C ILE A 22 1.15 11.60 -5.50
N ASP A 23 0.65 11.30 -6.68
CA ASP A 23 0.53 12.28 -7.76
C ASP A 23 -0.34 13.47 -7.34
N GLN A 24 -1.48 13.21 -6.71
CA GLN A 24 -2.35 14.27 -6.20
C GLN A 24 -1.64 15.13 -5.15
N LYS A 25 -0.85 14.51 -4.29
CA LYS A 25 -0.05 15.23 -3.30
C LYS A 25 0.97 16.14 -3.96
N ILE A 26 1.69 15.63 -4.95
CA ILE A 26 2.70 16.38 -5.71
C ILE A 26 2.06 17.55 -6.46
N TRP A 27 0.87 17.35 -7.01
CA TRP A 27 0.14 18.39 -7.75
C TRP A 27 -0.46 19.48 -6.85
N GLY A 28 -0.35 19.34 -5.54
CA GLY A 28 -0.71 20.39 -4.60
C GLY A 28 -1.88 20.11 -3.67
N ASN A 29 -2.37 18.88 -3.61
CA ASN A 29 -3.43 18.54 -2.67
C ASN A 29 -2.85 18.39 -1.26
N LYS A 30 -2.89 19.47 -0.48
CA LYS A 30 -2.35 19.52 0.88
C LYS A 30 -3.20 18.77 1.91
N SER A 31 -4.41 18.35 1.55
CA SER A 31 -5.26 17.56 2.43
C SER A 31 -4.77 16.12 2.59
N ILE A 32 -3.99 15.64 1.62
CA ILE A 32 -3.39 14.31 1.70
C ILE A 32 -2.21 14.36 2.66
N ARG A 33 -2.28 13.58 3.74
CA ARG A 33 -1.27 13.56 4.80
C ARG A 33 -0.57 12.23 4.95
N GLY A 34 -1.12 11.18 4.39
CA GLY A 34 -0.56 9.85 4.49
C GLY A 34 -1.40 8.86 3.70
N PHE A 35 -1.06 7.59 3.83
CA PHE A 35 -1.79 6.52 3.16
C PHE A 35 -1.77 5.26 4.01
N MET A 36 -2.65 4.33 3.66
CA MET A 36 -2.74 3.02 4.28
C MET A 36 -2.71 1.94 3.20
N LEU A 37 -1.93 0.91 3.44
CA LEU A 37 -1.83 -0.28 2.61
C LEU A 37 -2.18 -1.51 3.44
N GLU A 38 -2.91 -2.46 2.87
CA GLU A 38 -3.11 -3.76 3.48
C GLU A 38 -1.94 -4.66 3.11
N SER A 39 -1.12 -5.01 4.09
CA SER A 39 0.15 -5.71 3.92
C SER A 39 0.33 -6.77 5.01
N ASN A 40 1.02 -7.84 4.66
CA ASN A 40 1.42 -8.88 5.61
C ASN A 40 2.76 -9.48 5.15
N LEU A 41 3.24 -10.50 5.86
CA LEU A 41 4.50 -11.16 5.46
C LEU A 41 4.35 -11.83 4.09
N PHE A 42 3.25 -12.54 3.88
CA PHE A 42 2.95 -13.22 2.61
C PHE A 42 1.65 -12.70 2.03
N GLU A 43 1.53 -12.72 0.71
CA GLU A 43 0.37 -12.18 0.01
C GLU A 43 -0.88 -13.04 0.16
N GLY A 44 -2.03 -12.41 -0.09
CA GLY A 44 -3.31 -13.07 -0.15
C GLY A 44 -4.02 -13.13 1.18
N ASN A 45 -4.89 -14.11 1.31
CA ASN A 45 -5.60 -14.38 2.54
C ASN A 45 -5.89 -15.88 2.66
N GLN A 46 -6.40 -16.27 3.82
CA GLN A 46 -6.80 -17.64 4.12
C GLN A 46 -8.02 -17.65 5.02
N SER A 47 -8.79 -18.72 4.94
CA SER A 47 -9.84 -18.99 5.93
C SER A 47 -9.20 -19.60 7.19
N ILE A 48 -9.79 -19.35 8.34
CA ILE A 48 -9.34 -19.98 9.58
C ILE A 48 -9.73 -21.47 9.53
N PRO A 49 -8.77 -22.41 9.53
CA PRO A 49 -9.07 -23.83 9.46
C PRO A 49 -9.64 -24.35 10.78
N CYS A 50 -10.36 -25.49 10.72
CA CYS A 50 -10.84 -26.14 11.93
C CYS A 50 -9.68 -26.58 12.82
N ASN A 51 -8.58 -27.06 12.23
CA ASN A 51 -7.36 -27.36 12.95
C ASN A 51 -6.41 -26.14 12.85
N LEU A 52 -6.23 -25.44 13.96
CA LEU A 52 -5.40 -24.24 14.02
C LEU A 52 -3.93 -24.49 13.67
N ASN A 53 -3.47 -25.74 13.78
CA ASN A 53 -2.10 -26.09 13.37
C ASN A 53 -1.91 -26.00 11.84
N GLU A 54 -2.99 -25.93 11.06
CA GLU A 54 -2.94 -25.74 9.61
C GLU A 54 -2.90 -24.27 9.20
N LEU A 55 -3.00 -23.34 10.14
CA LEU A 55 -2.88 -21.91 9.86
C LEU A 55 -1.51 -21.59 9.25
N LYS A 56 -1.54 -20.87 8.14
CA LYS A 56 -0.33 -20.40 7.46
C LYS A 56 0.17 -19.14 8.15
N TYR A 57 1.41 -19.18 8.63
CA TYR A 57 2.03 -18.04 9.28
C TYR A 57 2.19 -16.89 8.30
N GLY A 58 1.84 -15.68 8.73
CA GLY A 58 2.04 -14.46 7.94
C GLY A 58 1.08 -14.25 6.78
N VAL A 59 -0.02 -14.99 6.73
CA VAL A 59 -1.09 -14.83 5.74
C VAL A 59 -2.35 -14.34 6.43
N SER A 60 -2.95 -13.28 5.91
CA SER A 60 -4.16 -12.67 6.49
C SER A 60 -5.31 -13.66 6.60
N VAL A 61 -6.06 -13.59 7.69
CA VAL A 61 -7.30 -14.34 7.87
C VAL A 61 -8.55 -13.48 7.59
N THR A 62 -8.35 -12.24 7.21
CA THR A 62 -9.40 -11.31 6.82
C THR A 62 -9.17 -10.88 5.37
N ASP A 63 -9.06 -9.59 5.08
CA ASP A 63 -8.85 -9.09 3.74
C ASP A 63 -7.48 -9.52 3.18
N ALA A 64 -7.44 -9.77 1.88
CA ALA A 64 -6.19 -10.14 1.22
C ALA A 64 -5.20 -8.97 1.21
N CYS A 65 -3.94 -9.26 1.45
CA CYS A 65 -2.88 -8.28 1.58
C CYS A 65 -1.79 -8.48 0.52
N ILE A 66 -1.02 -7.42 0.24
CA ILE A 66 0.25 -7.58 -0.45
C ILE A 66 1.27 -8.21 0.51
N GLY A 67 2.25 -8.90 -0.05
CA GLY A 67 3.33 -9.48 0.73
C GLY A 67 4.40 -8.45 1.08
N TRP A 68 5.35 -8.84 1.95
CA TRP A 68 6.38 -7.92 2.43
C TRP A 68 7.31 -7.42 1.32
N GLU A 69 7.73 -8.29 0.40
CA GLU A 69 8.62 -7.89 -0.69
C GLU A 69 7.97 -6.80 -1.56
N GLU A 70 6.71 -6.97 -1.88
CA GLU A 70 5.96 -5.97 -2.65
C GLU A 70 5.77 -4.69 -1.85
N THR A 71 5.48 -4.79 -0.55
CA THR A 71 5.36 -3.64 0.34
C THR A 71 6.65 -2.83 0.36
N GLU A 72 7.78 -3.50 0.55
CA GLU A 72 9.08 -2.83 0.58
C GLU A 72 9.37 -2.12 -0.74
N ARG A 73 9.10 -2.79 -1.85
CA ARG A 73 9.31 -2.22 -3.19
C ARG A 73 8.44 -0.98 -3.41
N ILE A 74 7.18 -1.05 -3.04
CA ILE A 74 6.23 0.07 -3.17
C ILE A 74 6.68 1.25 -2.30
N MET A 75 7.07 1.00 -1.07
CA MET A 75 7.48 2.04 -0.14
C MET A 75 8.74 2.76 -0.61
N LYS A 76 9.74 2.02 -1.07
CA LYS A 76 10.96 2.60 -1.62
C LYS A 76 10.68 3.44 -2.85
N HIS A 77 9.82 2.96 -3.74
CA HIS A 77 9.45 3.67 -4.95
C HIS A 77 8.69 4.98 -4.62
N ALA A 78 7.75 4.91 -3.68
CA ALA A 78 7.01 6.09 -3.22
C ALA A 78 7.94 7.15 -2.62
N ALA A 79 8.87 6.73 -1.76
CA ALA A 79 9.84 7.62 -1.16
C ALA A 79 10.72 8.30 -2.23
N ASP A 80 11.10 7.55 -3.25
CA ASP A 80 11.93 8.04 -4.34
C ASP A 80 11.21 9.12 -5.16
N ILE A 81 9.95 8.87 -5.49
CA ILE A 81 9.13 9.83 -6.24
C ILE A 81 8.95 11.12 -5.45
N LEU A 82 8.64 11.03 -4.16
CA LEU A 82 8.44 12.20 -3.31
C LEU A 82 9.74 13.01 -3.15
N ARG A 83 10.87 12.33 -2.98
CA ARG A 83 12.18 12.97 -2.87
C ARG A 83 12.54 13.71 -4.16
N LYS A 84 12.34 13.10 -5.33
CA LYS A 84 12.61 13.71 -6.62
C LYS A 84 11.72 14.93 -6.87
N ALA A 85 10.46 14.85 -6.49
CA ALA A 85 9.53 15.98 -6.63
C ALA A 85 9.99 17.16 -5.77
N LYS A 86 10.49 16.91 -4.56
CA LYS A 86 11.03 17.94 -3.67
C LYS A 86 12.31 18.54 -4.24
N GLU A 87 13.23 17.74 -4.77
CA GLU A 87 14.50 18.19 -5.37
C GLU A 87 14.27 19.04 -6.62
N ASN A 88 13.22 18.79 -7.38
CA ASN A 88 12.90 19.52 -8.60
C ASN A 88 12.22 20.88 -8.35
N GLY A 89 12.45 21.47 -7.17
CA GLY A 89 11.95 22.79 -6.84
C GLY A 89 10.52 22.84 -6.40
N GLY A 90 9.96 21.68 -6.12
CA GLY A 90 8.66 21.62 -5.47
C GLY A 90 8.71 22.25 -4.10
N GLU A 91 7.61 22.86 -3.69
CA GLU A 91 7.43 23.27 -2.30
C GLU A 91 7.53 22.05 -1.39
N GLU A 92 7.65 22.28 -0.10
CA GLU A 92 7.66 21.21 0.87
C GLU A 92 6.39 20.38 0.73
N ILE A 93 6.55 19.09 0.38
CA ILE A 93 5.43 18.19 0.06
C ILE A 93 4.93 17.46 1.32
N LEU A 94 5.83 17.24 2.26
CA LEU A 94 5.52 16.53 3.51
C LEU A 94 5.50 17.45 4.70
#